data_c6e0099057ef02afd30592e7bf84b09b
#
_entry.id   c6e0099057ef02afd30592e7bf84b09b
#
_cell.length_a   1.000
_cell.length_b   1.000
_cell.length_c   1.000
_cell.angle_alpha   90.00
_cell.angle_beta   90.00
_cell.angle_gamma   90.00
#
_symmetry.space_group_name_H-M   'P 1'
#
loop_
_entity.id
_entity.type
_entity.pdbx_description
1 polymer ?
#
loop_
_entity_poly.entity_id
_entity_poly.type
_entity_poly.pdbx_seq_one_letter_code
_entity_poly.pdbx_strand_id
1 'polypeptide(L)'
;MIFIRLDYDKRKEQTMQLHILNNPKDAPLVEDAAFLKAALFDLLQRETTPAVADTLAALAEAEEGSSIIKAALPALNEQQTQNLIIACGLFAQILNIAEDVHHERRRRAHENAGSAPVEGSLAETVHKLQTHNIDAAAMQSQLARTHIAAVLTAHPTEVQRQATLNFHRRIRALLPQREYCNSPEALAELKREIDTTLLALWQTSETRHFKIT
;
A
#
# COMPACT_ATOMS: atom_id res chain seq x y z
N MET A 1 6.90 1.42 -2.77
CA MET A 1 6.24 2.60 -3.32
C MET A 1 5.78 2.23 -4.69
N ILE A 2 4.55 1.58 -4.80
CA ILE A 2 3.86 1.56 -6.08
C ILE A 2 3.77 3.02 -6.39
N PHE A 3 4.66 3.46 -7.23
CA PHE A 3 4.27 4.53 -8.05
C PHE A 3 3.01 4.00 -8.74
N ILE A 4 1.82 4.35 -8.21
CA ILE A 4 0.85 4.87 -9.14
C ILE A 4 1.69 5.88 -9.90
N ARG A 5 2.30 5.43 -10.99
CA ARG A 5 2.98 6.31 -11.89
C ARG A 5 1.85 7.11 -12.49
N LEU A 6 1.53 8.18 -11.78
CA LEU A 6 0.88 9.32 -12.35
C LEU A 6 1.87 9.80 -13.40
N ASP A 7 1.88 9.16 -14.56
CA ASP A 7 2.44 9.74 -15.75
C ASP A 7 1.62 11.01 -15.99
N TYR A 8 2.14 12.07 -15.41
CA TYR A 8 1.62 13.40 -15.57
C TYR A 8 2.00 13.89 -16.98
N ASP A 9 1.59 13.12 -17.97
CA ASP A 9 1.42 13.63 -19.31
C ASP A 9 0.08 14.35 -19.33
N LYS A 10 0.12 15.67 -19.48
CA LYS A 10 -0.98 16.64 -19.34
C LYS A 10 -2.21 16.36 -20.22
N ARG A 11 -2.41 15.15 -20.75
CA ARG A 11 -3.51 14.79 -21.68
C ARG A 11 -4.08 13.38 -21.54
N LYS A 12 -3.74 12.61 -20.50
CA LYS A 12 -4.37 11.31 -20.27
C LYS A 12 -4.91 11.23 -18.86
N GLU A 13 -6.23 11.10 -18.79
CA GLU A 13 -7.02 10.87 -17.59
C GLU A 13 -6.45 9.71 -16.77
N GLN A 14 -6.42 9.92 -15.46
CA GLN A 14 -5.79 9.02 -14.49
C GLN A 14 -6.48 7.66 -14.48
N THR A 15 -5.76 6.64 -14.85
CA THR A 15 -6.20 5.25 -14.83
C THR A 15 -5.71 4.59 -13.54
N MET A 16 -6.63 4.07 -12.72
CA MET A 16 -6.30 3.25 -11.58
C MET A 16 -6.19 1.78 -12.05
N GLN A 17 -5.18 1.51 -12.88
CA GLN A 17 -4.82 0.14 -13.25
C GLN A 17 -3.72 -0.37 -12.35
N LEU A 18 -3.96 -1.53 -11.74
CA LEU A 18 -2.89 -2.49 -11.53
C LEU A 18 -2.35 -2.82 -12.94
N HIS A 19 -1.34 -2.10 -13.41
CA HIS A 19 -0.50 -2.63 -14.47
C HIS A 19 0.07 -3.93 -13.89
N ILE A 20 -0.57 -5.02 -14.25
CA ILE A 20 -0.08 -6.36 -13.97
C ILE A 20 1.26 -6.39 -14.66
N LEU A 21 2.29 -6.19 -13.86
CA LEU A 21 3.67 -6.27 -14.30
C LEU A 21 3.84 -7.70 -14.82
N ASN A 22 3.98 -7.88 -16.12
CA ASN A 22 4.22 -9.18 -16.76
C ASN A 22 5.61 -9.76 -16.38
N ASN A 23 6.12 -9.38 -15.22
CA ASN A 23 7.38 -9.87 -14.70
C ASN A 23 7.11 -11.04 -13.74
N PRO A 24 7.63 -12.25 -14.00
CA PRO A 24 7.47 -13.39 -13.10
C PRO A 24 7.90 -13.10 -11.65
N LYS A 25 8.80 -12.14 -11.46
CA LYS A 25 9.25 -11.72 -10.12
C LYS A 25 8.17 -11.00 -9.32
N ASP A 26 7.13 -10.51 -9.98
CA ASP A 26 6.04 -9.76 -9.35
C ASP A 26 4.78 -10.65 -9.12
N ALA A 27 4.82 -11.93 -9.51
CA ALA A 27 3.74 -12.89 -9.27
C ALA A 27 3.30 -12.93 -7.79
N PRO A 28 4.21 -12.95 -6.78
CA PRO A 28 3.80 -12.91 -5.38
C PRO A 28 3.04 -11.63 -4.98
N LEU A 29 3.35 -10.48 -5.60
CA LEU A 29 2.59 -9.24 -5.38
C LEU A 29 1.16 -9.37 -5.89
N VAL A 30 1.00 -9.92 -7.10
CA VAL A 30 -0.33 -10.12 -7.71
C VAL A 30 -1.18 -11.06 -6.86
N GLU A 31 -0.58 -12.14 -6.35
CA GLU A 31 -1.26 -13.08 -5.48
C GLU A 31 -1.65 -12.48 -4.12
N ASP A 32 -0.77 -11.70 -3.51
CA ASP A 32 -1.03 -11.03 -2.24
C ASP A 32 -2.12 -9.96 -2.39
N ALA A 33 -2.06 -9.18 -3.47
CA ALA A 33 -3.08 -8.18 -3.80
C ALA A 33 -4.44 -8.85 -4.06
N ALA A 34 -4.47 -9.97 -4.81
CA ALA A 34 -5.70 -10.72 -5.06
C ALA A 34 -6.30 -11.30 -3.77
N PHE A 35 -5.46 -11.82 -2.88
CA PHE A 35 -5.89 -12.35 -1.58
C PHE A 35 -6.52 -11.28 -0.69
N LEU A 36 -5.87 -10.13 -0.54
CA LEU A 36 -6.40 -9.00 0.23
C LEU A 36 -7.64 -8.38 -0.41
N LYS A 37 -7.67 -8.29 -1.75
CA LYS A 37 -8.85 -7.86 -2.50
C LYS A 37 -10.04 -8.77 -2.21
N ALA A 38 -9.88 -10.09 -2.28
CA ALA A 38 -10.94 -11.04 -1.98
C ALA A 38 -11.45 -10.88 -0.55
N ALA A 39 -10.57 -10.74 0.45
CA ALA A 39 -10.94 -10.51 1.84
C ALA A 39 -11.73 -9.22 2.04
N LEU A 40 -11.34 -8.13 1.37
CA LEU A 40 -12.07 -6.85 1.40
C LEU A 40 -13.46 -6.99 0.75
N PHE A 41 -13.59 -7.66 -0.39
CA PHE A 41 -14.89 -7.85 -1.03
C PHE A 41 -15.83 -8.72 -0.20
N ASP A 42 -15.32 -9.80 0.42
CA ASP A 42 -16.07 -10.62 1.38
C ASP A 42 -16.58 -9.77 2.57
N LEU A 43 -15.78 -8.83 3.04
CA LEU A 43 -16.17 -7.87 4.09
C LEU A 43 -17.28 -6.95 3.60
N LEU A 44 -17.11 -6.32 2.44
CA LEU A 44 -18.07 -5.35 1.90
C LEU A 44 -19.43 -5.98 1.61
N GLN A 45 -19.47 -7.23 1.16
CA GLN A 45 -20.73 -7.96 0.96
C GLN A 45 -21.51 -8.18 2.27
N ARG A 46 -20.82 -8.27 3.40
CA ARG A 46 -21.44 -8.44 4.74
C ARG A 46 -21.81 -7.12 5.39
N GLU A 47 -20.99 -6.10 5.23
CA GLU A 47 -21.08 -4.84 5.97
C GLU A 47 -21.77 -3.72 5.18
N THR A 48 -21.98 -3.91 3.86
CA THR A 48 -22.56 -2.88 2.99
C THR A 48 -23.66 -3.46 2.10
N THR A 49 -24.15 -2.63 1.17
CA THR A 49 -25.11 -3.07 0.16
C THR A 49 -24.40 -3.58 -1.08
N PRO A 50 -25.03 -4.50 -1.86
CA PRO A 50 -24.49 -4.96 -3.13
C PRO A 50 -24.05 -3.81 -4.05
N ALA A 51 -24.81 -2.72 -4.10
CA ALA A 51 -24.51 -1.57 -4.95
C ALA A 51 -23.13 -0.96 -4.63
N VAL A 52 -22.70 -0.94 -3.37
CA VAL A 52 -21.36 -0.44 -2.96
C VAL A 52 -20.28 -1.43 -3.37
N ALA A 53 -20.48 -2.72 -3.06
CA ALA A 53 -19.51 -3.76 -3.39
C ALA A 53 -19.31 -3.90 -4.91
N ASP A 54 -20.40 -3.90 -5.68
CA ASP A 54 -20.37 -4.00 -7.15
C ASP A 54 -19.72 -2.76 -7.78
N THR A 55 -19.99 -1.56 -7.24
CA THR A 55 -19.35 -0.33 -7.72
C THR A 55 -17.83 -0.37 -7.48
N LEU A 56 -17.40 -0.79 -6.30
CA LEU A 56 -15.97 -0.94 -6.03
C LEU A 56 -15.34 -2.00 -6.92
N ALA A 57 -16.02 -3.13 -7.16
CA ALA A 57 -15.53 -4.18 -8.05
C ALA A 57 -15.33 -3.64 -9.48
N ALA A 58 -16.31 -2.89 -9.99
CA ALA A 58 -16.18 -2.26 -11.30
C ALA A 58 -15.04 -1.24 -11.36
N LEU A 59 -14.85 -0.43 -10.29
CA LEU A 59 -13.73 0.52 -10.19
C LEU A 59 -12.37 -0.18 -10.16
N ALA A 60 -12.28 -1.31 -9.49
CA ALA A 60 -11.03 -2.06 -9.35
C ALA A 60 -10.56 -2.70 -10.67
N GLU A 61 -11.47 -2.94 -11.62
CA GLU A 61 -11.17 -3.53 -12.94
C GLU A 61 -11.11 -2.48 -14.06
N ALA A 62 -11.51 -1.24 -13.79
CA ALA A 62 -11.64 -0.23 -14.82
C ALA A 62 -10.30 0.44 -15.16
N GLU A 63 -10.08 0.69 -16.45
CA GLU A 63 -9.00 1.57 -16.91
C GLU A 63 -9.28 3.02 -16.53
N GLU A 64 -10.55 3.43 -16.60
CA GLU A 64 -11.01 4.76 -16.26
C GLU A 64 -12.20 4.68 -15.29
N GLY A 65 -11.98 5.10 -14.04
CA GLY A 65 -13.00 5.07 -12.99
C GLY A 65 -14.04 6.18 -13.07
N SER A 66 -13.78 7.26 -13.82
CA SER A 66 -14.64 8.47 -13.81
C SER A 66 -16.05 8.21 -14.36
N SER A 67 -16.15 7.40 -15.40
CA SER A 67 -17.43 7.01 -16.00
C SER A 67 -18.28 6.15 -15.07
N ILE A 68 -17.65 5.22 -14.35
CA ILE A 68 -18.30 4.34 -13.38
C ILE A 68 -18.85 5.15 -12.21
N ILE A 69 -18.04 6.07 -11.66
CA ILE A 69 -18.47 6.94 -10.56
C ILE A 69 -19.64 7.82 -10.98
N LYS A 70 -19.57 8.46 -12.16
CA LYS A 70 -20.67 9.29 -12.69
C LYS A 70 -21.97 8.51 -12.87
N ALA A 71 -21.88 7.23 -13.24
CA ALA A 71 -23.05 6.37 -13.39
C ALA A 71 -23.61 5.87 -12.05
N ALA A 72 -22.75 5.53 -11.09
CA ALA A 72 -23.14 4.94 -9.82
C ALA A 72 -23.66 5.97 -8.80
N LEU A 73 -22.99 7.13 -8.67
CA LEU A 73 -23.31 8.13 -7.64
C LEU A 73 -24.79 8.55 -7.58
N PRO A 74 -25.49 8.80 -8.70
CA PRO A 74 -26.90 9.20 -8.64
C PRO A 74 -27.84 8.13 -8.08
N ALA A 75 -27.41 6.86 -8.09
CA ALA A 75 -28.20 5.72 -7.60
C ALA A 75 -27.89 5.38 -6.13
N LEU A 76 -26.82 5.94 -5.55
CA LEU A 76 -26.40 5.70 -4.17
C LEU A 76 -27.01 6.77 -3.24
N ASN A 77 -27.48 6.34 -2.07
CA ASN A 77 -27.83 7.27 -1.00
C ASN A 77 -26.56 7.77 -0.27
N GLU A 78 -26.73 8.70 0.66
CA GLU A 78 -25.62 9.32 1.41
C GLU A 78 -24.75 8.27 2.13
N GLN A 79 -25.38 7.34 2.85
CA GLN A 79 -24.67 6.28 3.58
C GLN A 79 -23.89 5.33 2.64
N GLN A 80 -24.49 4.98 1.52
CA GLN A 80 -23.84 4.15 0.49
C GLN A 80 -22.66 4.88 -0.15
N THR A 81 -22.80 6.19 -0.39
CA THR A 81 -21.73 7.03 -0.91
C THR A 81 -20.55 7.11 0.09
N GLN A 82 -20.85 7.32 1.37
CA GLN A 82 -19.82 7.30 2.42
C GLN A 82 -19.12 5.95 2.51
N ASN A 83 -19.88 4.85 2.49
CA ASN A 83 -19.31 3.50 2.50
C ASN A 83 -18.44 3.24 1.28
N LEU A 84 -18.81 3.72 0.09
CA LEU A 84 -18.00 3.60 -1.11
C LEU A 84 -16.67 4.36 -0.98
N ILE A 85 -16.68 5.58 -0.44
CA ILE A 85 -15.48 6.37 -0.22
C ILE A 85 -14.53 5.64 0.74
N ILE A 86 -15.04 5.12 1.86
CA ILE A 86 -14.25 4.36 2.83
C ILE A 86 -13.69 3.09 2.16
N ALA A 87 -14.52 2.37 1.40
CA ALA A 87 -14.11 1.16 0.69
C ALA A 87 -12.99 1.42 -0.32
N CYS A 88 -13.07 2.53 -1.09
CA CYS A 88 -12.00 2.94 -2.01
C CYS A 88 -10.69 3.25 -1.25
N GLY A 89 -10.79 3.96 -0.12
CA GLY A 89 -9.65 4.24 0.75
C GLY A 89 -8.98 2.96 1.27
N LEU A 90 -9.78 2.03 1.80
CA LEU A 90 -9.27 0.73 2.26
C LEU A 90 -8.67 -0.08 1.13
N PHE A 91 -9.28 -0.10 -0.05
CA PHE A 91 -8.75 -0.78 -1.22
C PHE A 91 -7.34 -0.27 -1.58
N ALA A 92 -7.16 1.05 -1.63
CA ALA A 92 -5.84 1.64 -1.86
C ALA A 92 -4.83 1.27 -0.76
N GLN A 93 -5.25 1.29 0.51
CA GLN A 93 -4.40 0.96 1.65
C GLN A 93 -3.92 -0.49 1.62
N ILE A 94 -4.80 -1.47 1.33
CA ILE A 94 -4.40 -2.88 1.26
C ILE A 94 -3.47 -3.18 0.09
N LEU A 95 -3.63 -2.49 -1.04
CA LEU A 95 -2.70 -2.60 -2.16
C LEU A 95 -1.32 -2.07 -1.80
N ASN A 96 -1.24 -0.92 -1.11
CA ASN A 96 0.02 -0.38 -0.60
C ASN A 96 0.69 -1.34 0.40
N ILE A 97 -0.10 -2.03 1.24
CA ILE A 97 0.46 -3.05 2.16
C ILE A 97 1.05 -4.23 1.39
N ALA A 98 0.35 -4.74 0.37
CA ALA A 98 0.85 -5.83 -0.48
C ALA A 98 2.18 -5.45 -1.15
N GLU A 99 2.27 -4.22 -1.63
CA GLU A 99 3.48 -3.69 -2.24
C GLU A 99 4.63 -3.56 -1.27
N ASP A 100 4.39 -3.00 -0.09
CA ASP A 100 5.40 -2.89 0.96
C ASP A 100 5.98 -4.26 1.33
N VAL A 101 5.12 -5.29 1.45
CA VAL A 101 5.54 -6.67 1.70
C VAL A 101 6.38 -7.20 0.55
N HIS A 102 5.97 -6.93 -0.69
CA HIS A 102 6.69 -7.37 -1.87
C HIS A 102 8.06 -6.68 -2.00
N HIS A 103 8.15 -5.38 -1.74
CA HIS A 103 9.43 -4.66 -1.70
C HIS A 103 10.39 -5.27 -0.69
N GLU A 104 9.90 -5.60 0.51
CA GLU A 104 10.72 -6.25 1.54
C GLU A 104 11.18 -7.64 1.09
N ARG A 105 10.30 -8.42 0.44
CA ARG A 105 10.63 -9.72 -0.15
C ARG A 105 11.74 -9.59 -1.20
N ARG A 106 11.62 -8.64 -2.10
CA ARG A 106 12.63 -8.38 -3.14
C ARG A 106 13.95 -7.91 -2.56
N ARG A 107 13.92 -7.05 -1.54
CA ARG A 107 15.12 -6.60 -0.85
C ARG A 107 15.86 -7.76 -0.21
N ARG A 108 15.16 -8.63 0.51
CA ARG A 108 15.77 -9.84 1.11
C ARG A 108 16.32 -10.80 0.07
N ALA A 109 15.60 -11.01 -1.03
CA ALA A 109 16.09 -11.86 -2.12
C ALA A 109 17.37 -11.30 -2.75
N HIS A 110 17.46 -9.98 -2.93
CA HIS A 110 18.65 -9.31 -3.43
C HIS A 110 19.85 -9.44 -2.46
N GLU A 111 19.62 -9.21 -1.17
CA GLU A 111 20.65 -9.37 -0.12
C GLU A 111 21.16 -10.81 -0.06
N ASN A 112 20.25 -11.80 -0.08
CA ASN A 112 20.60 -13.22 -0.03
C ASN A 112 21.35 -13.70 -1.28
N ALA A 113 21.13 -13.08 -2.43
CA ALA A 113 21.82 -13.41 -3.67
C ALA A 113 23.28 -12.88 -3.71
N GLY A 114 23.71 -12.12 -2.71
CA GLY A 114 25.03 -11.49 -2.72
C GLY A 114 25.23 -10.52 -3.88
N SER A 115 24.15 -9.96 -4.38
CA SER A 115 24.15 -9.03 -5.51
C SER A 115 24.87 -7.72 -5.15
N ALA A 116 25.28 -6.95 -6.17
CA ALA A 116 25.82 -5.61 -5.96
C ALA A 116 24.86 -4.75 -5.12
N PRO A 117 25.35 -3.78 -4.34
CA PRO A 117 24.51 -2.93 -3.50
C PRO A 117 23.38 -2.27 -4.32
N VAL A 118 22.18 -2.18 -3.72
CA VAL A 118 21.03 -1.56 -4.35
C VAL A 118 21.30 -0.09 -4.64
N GLU A 119 20.96 0.35 -5.85
CA GLU A 119 21.10 1.75 -6.26
C GLU A 119 20.39 2.70 -5.27
N GLY A 120 21.05 3.81 -4.92
CA GLY A 120 20.58 4.76 -3.92
C GLY A 120 20.72 4.32 -2.47
N SER A 121 21.27 3.12 -2.19
CA SER A 121 21.53 2.66 -0.83
C SER A 121 22.80 3.26 -0.24
N LEU A 122 22.88 3.27 1.10
CA LEU A 122 24.12 3.64 1.81
C LEU A 122 25.27 2.71 1.42
N ALA A 123 25.01 1.42 1.25
CA ALA A 123 26.01 0.44 0.84
C ALA A 123 26.58 0.76 -0.55
N GLU A 124 25.74 1.14 -1.51
CA GLU A 124 26.19 1.58 -2.83
C GLU A 124 27.01 2.85 -2.75
N THR A 125 26.56 3.82 -1.94
CA THR A 125 27.32 5.06 -1.72
C THR A 125 28.71 4.79 -1.18
N VAL A 126 28.84 3.93 -0.15
CA VAL A 126 30.12 3.51 0.39
C VAL A 126 30.97 2.79 -0.66
N HIS A 127 30.38 1.89 -1.43
CA HIS A 127 31.08 1.19 -2.51
C HIS A 127 31.60 2.18 -3.58
N LYS A 128 30.79 3.14 -4.00
CA LYS A 128 31.20 4.21 -4.93
C LYS A 128 32.36 5.05 -4.36
N LEU A 129 32.30 5.41 -3.08
CA LEU A 129 33.37 6.16 -2.43
C LEU A 129 34.69 5.37 -2.43
N GLN A 130 34.62 4.08 -2.13
CA GLN A 130 35.80 3.18 -2.16
C GLN A 130 36.38 3.04 -3.57
N THR A 131 35.55 2.88 -4.59
CA THR A 131 36.00 2.78 -5.99
C THR A 131 36.62 4.06 -6.50
N HIS A 132 36.29 5.21 -5.92
CA HIS A 132 36.92 6.51 -6.22
C HIS A 132 38.09 6.85 -5.29
N ASN A 133 38.59 5.88 -4.51
CA ASN A 133 39.69 6.04 -3.56
C ASN A 133 39.46 7.14 -2.50
N ILE A 134 38.18 7.38 -2.13
CA ILE A 134 37.85 8.27 -1.03
C ILE A 134 37.91 7.46 0.26
N ASP A 135 38.85 7.74 1.10
CA ASP A 135 39.09 7.04 2.36
C ASP A 135 38.16 7.55 3.49
N ALA A 136 38.16 6.82 4.59
CA ALA A 136 37.34 7.15 5.75
C ALA A 136 37.71 8.52 6.37
N ALA A 137 38.98 8.94 6.30
CA ALA A 137 39.44 10.21 6.87
C ALA A 137 38.91 11.40 6.04
N ALA A 138 38.96 11.29 4.70
CA ALA A 138 38.38 12.28 3.79
C ALA A 138 36.86 12.40 3.98
N MET A 139 36.16 11.26 4.11
CA MET A 139 34.74 11.25 4.36
C MET A 139 34.39 11.87 5.71
N GLN A 140 35.09 11.52 6.78
CA GLN A 140 34.90 12.10 8.10
C GLN A 140 35.12 13.60 8.10
N SER A 141 36.16 14.08 7.43
CA SER A 141 36.47 15.52 7.26
C SER A 141 35.33 16.26 6.54
N GLN A 142 34.78 15.62 5.51
CA GLN A 142 33.63 16.21 4.78
C GLN A 142 32.36 16.25 5.61
N LEU A 143 32.04 15.17 6.33
CA LEU A 143 30.88 15.10 7.21
C LEU A 143 30.98 16.08 8.37
N ALA A 144 32.17 16.28 8.93
CA ALA A 144 32.40 17.26 10.01
C ALA A 144 32.11 18.71 9.59
N ARG A 145 32.16 18.99 8.28
CA ARG A 145 31.83 20.32 7.71
C ARG A 145 30.40 20.42 7.17
N THR A 146 29.68 19.30 7.16
CA THR A 146 28.30 19.24 6.67
C THR A 146 27.36 19.79 7.74
N HIS A 147 26.51 20.73 7.37
CA HIS A 147 25.43 21.22 8.21
C HIS A 147 24.10 20.62 7.73
N ILE A 148 23.43 19.87 8.61
CA ILE A 148 22.12 19.31 8.34
C ILE A 148 21.11 20.09 9.19
N ALA A 149 20.24 20.85 8.54
CA ALA A 149 19.16 21.57 9.21
C ALA A 149 17.81 20.91 8.87
N ALA A 150 17.04 20.57 9.90
CA ALA A 150 15.66 20.16 9.72
C ALA A 150 14.81 21.39 9.37
N VAL A 151 14.11 21.32 8.26
CA VAL A 151 13.17 22.37 7.84
C VAL A 151 11.77 21.91 8.13
N LEU A 152 11.08 22.63 9.03
CA LEU A 152 9.65 22.42 9.27
C LEU A 152 8.90 23.11 8.12
N THR A 153 8.19 22.31 7.33
CA THR A 153 7.36 22.80 6.25
C THR A 153 5.92 23.01 6.74
N ALA A 154 5.22 23.97 6.15
CA ALA A 154 3.79 24.18 6.42
C ALA A 154 2.89 23.13 5.75
N HIS A 155 3.45 22.13 5.08
CA HIS A 155 2.66 21.02 4.53
C HIS A 155 1.99 20.25 5.65
N PRO A 156 0.66 20.07 5.62
CA PRO A 156 -0.02 19.25 6.60
C PRO A 156 0.50 17.82 6.48
N THR A 157 1.14 17.34 7.54
CA THR A 157 1.48 15.93 7.64
C THR A 157 0.16 15.19 7.85
N GLU A 158 -0.12 14.20 7.02
CA GLU A 158 -1.29 13.34 7.23
C GLU A 158 -1.11 12.61 8.56
N VAL A 159 -1.92 13.00 9.54
CA VAL A 159 -1.90 12.39 10.87
C VAL A 159 -2.86 11.21 10.87
N GLN A 160 -2.34 10.02 10.62
CA GLN A 160 -3.11 8.80 10.76
C GLN A 160 -3.27 8.43 12.23
N ARG A 161 -4.43 7.86 12.57
CA ARG A 161 -4.65 7.34 13.92
C ARG A 161 -3.72 6.18 14.21
N GLN A 162 -3.19 6.13 15.43
CA GLN A 162 -2.32 5.03 15.86
C GLN A 162 -3.01 3.66 15.72
N ALA A 163 -4.33 3.60 15.90
CA ALA A 163 -5.12 2.38 15.68
C ALA A 163 -5.04 1.91 14.22
N THR A 164 -5.26 2.80 13.25
CA THR A 164 -5.12 2.51 11.81
C THR A 164 -3.73 1.99 11.48
N LEU A 165 -2.69 2.66 11.96
CA LEU A 165 -1.31 2.22 11.77
C LEU A 165 -1.03 0.83 12.38
N ASN A 166 -1.63 0.51 13.52
CA ASN A 166 -1.49 -0.80 14.14
C ASN A 166 -2.17 -1.90 13.32
N PHE A 167 -3.34 -1.63 12.74
CA PHE A 167 -4.01 -2.58 11.85
C PHE A 167 -3.21 -2.81 10.57
N HIS A 168 -2.66 -1.75 9.96
CA HIS A 168 -1.76 -1.89 8.80
C HIS A 168 -0.54 -2.75 9.13
N ARG A 169 0.11 -2.49 10.28
CA ARG A 169 1.25 -3.30 10.74
C ARG A 169 0.87 -4.76 10.96
N ARG A 170 -0.34 -5.03 11.50
CA ARG A 170 -0.82 -6.39 11.68
C ARG A 170 -1.02 -7.12 10.36
N ILE A 171 -1.70 -6.51 9.38
CA ILE A 171 -1.88 -7.12 8.05
C ILE A 171 -0.51 -7.34 7.39
N ARG A 172 0.40 -6.37 7.46
CA ARG A 172 1.76 -6.48 6.93
C ARG A 172 2.56 -7.63 7.58
N ALA A 173 2.33 -7.93 8.84
CA ALA A 173 2.99 -9.04 9.54
C ALA A 173 2.35 -10.40 9.24
N LEU A 174 1.04 -10.43 8.95
CA LEU A 174 0.30 -11.66 8.65
C LEU A 174 0.50 -12.10 7.20
N LEU A 175 0.49 -11.16 6.24
CA LEU A 175 0.48 -11.46 4.81
C LEU A 175 1.62 -12.39 4.35
N PRO A 176 2.89 -12.21 4.78
CA PRO A 176 3.98 -13.12 4.41
C PRO A 176 3.82 -14.53 4.94
N GLN A 177 3.02 -14.73 6.00
CA GLN A 177 2.79 -16.06 6.57
C GLN A 177 2.02 -16.98 5.62
N ARG A 178 1.32 -16.41 4.63
CA ARG A 178 0.62 -17.15 3.57
C ARG A 178 1.57 -18.09 2.82
N GLU A 179 2.83 -17.69 2.62
CA GLU A 179 3.86 -18.49 1.95
C GLU A 179 4.23 -19.76 2.73
N TYR A 180 3.96 -19.78 4.04
CA TYR A 180 4.30 -20.88 4.94
C TYR A 180 3.08 -21.70 5.37
N CYS A 181 1.88 -21.37 4.88
CA CYS A 181 0.68 -22.14 5.15
C CYS A 181 0.69 -23.44 4.33
N ASN A 182 1.03 -24.54 4.98
CA ASN A 182 1.15 -25.86 4.35
C ASN A 182 -0.16 -26.68 4.41
N SER A 183 -1.22 -26.15 5.00
CA SER A 183 -2.53 -26.80 5.06
C SER A 183 -3.68 -25.82 4.82
N PRO A 184 -4.83 -26.30 4.32
CA PRO A 184 -6.03 -25.48 4.16
C PRO A 184 -6.50 -24.84 5.47
N GLU A 185 -6.33 -25.54 6.60
CA GLU A 185 -6.73 -25.08 7.93
C GLU A 185 -5.86 -23.88 8.37
N ALA A 186 -4.54 -23.96 8.15
CA ALA A 186 -3.62 -22.86 8.46
C ALA A 186 -3.93 -21.63 7.61
N LEU A 187 -4.23 -21.80 6.32
CA LEU A 187 -4.63 -20.72 5.44
C LEU A 187 -5.98 -20.10 5.86
N ALA A 188 -6.93 -20.92 6.28
CA ALA A 188 -8.23 -20.46 6.77
C ALA A 188 -8.10 -19.68 8.08
N GLU A 189 -7.18 -20.08 8.98
CA GLU A 189 -6.89 -19.32 10.20
C GLU A 189 -6.28 -17.97 9.88
N LEU A 190 -5.26 -17.94 9.03
CA LEU A 190 -4.63 -16.71 8.57
C LEU A 190 -5.66 -15.75 7.93
N LYS A 191 -6.54 -16.30 7.07
CA LYS A 191 -7.62 -15.51 6.46
C LYS A 191 -8.54 -14.92 7.53
N ARG A 192 -8.95 -15.69 8.55
CA ARG A 192 -9.79 -15.18 9.65
C ARG A 192 -9.13 -14.03 10.42
N GLU A 193 -7.82 -14.11 10.67
CA GLU A 193 -7.10 -13.03 11.34
C GLU A 193 -7.06 -11.75 10.49
N ILE A 194 -6.84 -11.89 9.19
CA ILE A 194 -6.85 -10.77 8.25
C ILE A 194 -8.27 -10.19 8.14
N ASP A 195 -9.29 -11.01 7.98
CA ASP A 195 -10.70 -10.60 7.93
C ASP A 195 -11.11 -9.82 9.19
N THR A 196 -10.71 -10.31 10.37
CA THR A 196 -10.96 -9.63 11.66
C THR A 196 -10.25 -8.28 11.71
N THR A 197 -9.03 -8.20 11.20
CA THR A 197 -8.25 -6.96 11.18
C THR A 197 -8.85 -5.95 10.20
N LEU A 198 -9.30 -6.41 9.04
CA LEU A 198 -9.99 -5.57 8.04
C LEU A 198 -11.34 -5.06 8.58
N LEU A 199 -12.09 -5.90 9.28
CA LEU A 199 -13.35 -5.47 9.92
C LEU A 199 -13.09 -4.39 10.97
N ALA A 200 -12.08 -4.55 11.82
CA ALA A 200 -11.71 -3.55 12.80
C ALA A 200 -11.26 -2.23 12.15
N LEU A 201 -10.55 -2.31 11.03
CA LEU A 201 -10.13 -1.16 10.24
C LEU A 201 -11.34 -0.45 9.60
N TRP A 202 -12.28 -1.21 9.02
CA TRP A 202 -13.54 -0.71 8.47
C TRP A 202 -14.37 0.06 9.51
N GLN A 203 -14.44 -0.44 10.74
CA GLN A 203 -15.19 0.17 11.85
C GLN A 203 -14.44 1.36 12.49
N THR A 204 -13.17 1.58 12.13
CA THR A 204 -12.38 2.66 12.68
C THR A 204 -12.62 3.94 11.88
N SER A 205 -13.27 4.94 12.49
CA SER A 205 -13.47 6.24 11.85
C SER A 205 -12.12 6.96 11.66
N GLU A 206 -11.76 7.29 10.44
CA GLU A 206 -10.54 8.04 10.13
C GLU A 206 -10.66 9.53 10.49
N THR A 207 -11.88 10.07 10.46
CA THR A 207 -12.15 11.46 10.77
C THR A 207 -12.56 11.64 12.23
N ARG A 208 -11.98 12.63 12.91
CA ARG A 208 -12.53 13.10 14.19
C ARG A 208 -13.82 13.85 13.91
N HIS A 209 -14.94 13.36 14.42
CA HIS A 209 -16.15 14.15 14.49
C HIS A 209 -15.92 15.25 15.53
N PHE A 210 -15.48 16.42 15.11
CA PHE A 210 -15.56 17.60 15.95
C PHE A 210 -17.03 18.02 16.00
N LYS A 211 -17.68 17.87 17.16
CA LYS A 211 -18.85 18.68 17.45
C LYS A 211 -18.36 20.12 17.56
N ILE A 212 -18.64 20.93 16.56
CA ILE A 212 -18.54 22.38 16.67
C ILE A 212 -19.65 22.77 17.66
N THR A 213 -19.30 23.05 18.90
CA THR A 213 -20.17 23.69 19.91
C THR A 213 -20.10 25.19 19.71
#